data_9752dcb0001e16f66bc1114397f59039
#
_entry.id   9752dcb0001e16f66bc1114397f59039
#
_cell.length_a   1.000
_cell.length_b   1.000
_cell.length_c   1.000
_cell.angle_alpha   90.00
_cell.angle_beta   90.00
_cell.angle_gamma   90.00
#
_symmetry.space_group_name_H-M   'P 1'
#
loop_
_entity.id
_entity.type
_entity.pdbx_description
1 polymer ?
#
loop_
_entity_poly.entity_id
_entity_poly.type
_entity_poly.pdbx_seq_one_letter_code
_entity_poly.pdbx_strand_id
1 'polypeptide(L)'
;MAKHSVQRKRKKRGNGFSFGSAVVLVLCFIGVSFGLYLWQAAFSIGQPTPTVDDDDFRPTIGEPPYRIVIDAGHGGSDPGARGVVQESEMTAATAESLNARLERDPNYIPLTTRESYDSTAKPAERAAAANAQDPDLLLSVHGNSAPEGSSAAGFECYPAVPGRAYHQESYYFAKQLAGAMQAAGASLRGRGGIRYIYYQGEAKQLVES
;
A
#
# COMPACT_ATOMS: atom_id res chain seq x y z
N MET A 1 -22.40 9.26 -88.70
CA MET A 1 -21.24 9.20 -87.79
C MET A 1 -21.71 8.71 -86.42
N ALA A 2 -21.52 7.44 -86.11
CA ALA A 2 -21.92 6.81 -84.88
C ALA A 2 -20.68 6.66 -83.92
N LYS A 3 -20.72 7.22 -82.73
CA LYS A 3 -19.70 7.07 -81.71
C LYS A 3 -20.04 5.87 -80.83
N HIS A 4 -19.24 4.82 -80.94
CA HIS A 4 -19.26 3.70 -79.99
C HIS A 4 -18.62 4.13 -78.64
N SER A 5 -19.40 4.06 -77.59
CA SER A 5 -18.89 4.18 -76.22
C SER A 5 -18.56 2.79 -75.65
N VAL A 6 -17.33 2.57 -75.32
CA VAL A 6 -16.85 1.32 -74.69
C VAL A 6 -17.02 1.46 -73.15
N GLN A 7 -17.97 0.73 -72.60
CA GLN A 7 -18.12 0.62 -71.11
C GLN A 7 -17.10 -0.39 -70.59
N ARG A 8 -16.14 0.09 -69.78
CA ARG A 8 -15.22 -0.76 -69.00
C ARG A 8 -15.98 -1.25 -67.75
N LYS A 9 -16.27 -2.54 -67.68
CA LYS A 9 -16.73 -3.24 -66.47
C LYS A 9 -15.65 -3.23 -65.41
N ARG A 10 -15.85 -2.50 -64.30
CA ARG A 10 -15.02 -2.59 -63.07
C ARG A 10 -15.28 -3.94 -62.39
N LYS A 11 -14.28 -4.80 -62.33
CA LYS A 11 -14.26 -6.05 -61.57
C LYS A 11 -14.18 -5.68 -60.09
N LYS A 12 -15.26 -5.88 -59.30
CA LYS A 12 -15.20 -5.82 -57.84
C LYS A 12 -14.29 -6.93 -57.32
N ARG A 13 -13.13 -6.54 -56.76
CA ARG A 13 -12.31 -7.47 -55.96
C ARG A 13 -13.08 -7.71 -54.65
N GLY A 14 -13.68 -8.87 -54.51
CA GLY A 14 -14.19 -9.35 -53.22
C GLY A 14 -12.98 -9.71 -52.37
N ASN A 15 -12.80 -9.01 -51.24
CA ASN A 15 -11.92 -9.45 -50.16
C ASN A 15 -12.54 -10.68 -49.52
N GLY A 16 -12.39 -11.85 -50.14
CA GLY A 16 -12.72 -13.12 -49.53
C GLY A 16 -11.63 -13.46 -48.52
N PHE A 17 -11.92 -13.37 -47.24
CA PHE A 17 -11.08 -13.97 -46.23
C PHE A 17 -10.99 -15.49 -46.52
N SER A 18 -9.82 -15.99 -46.87
CA SER A 18 -9.68 -17.42 -47.20
C SER A 18 -9.75 -18.24 -45.91
N PHE A 19 -10.33 -19.44 -45.98
CA PHE A 19 -10.40 -20.36 -44.84
C PHE A 19 -9.02 -20.60 -44.21
N GLY A 20 -7.95 -20.62 -45.02
CA GLY A 20 -6.58 -20.69 -44.51
C GLY A 20 -6.16 -19.50 -43.66
N SER A 21 -6.58 -18.27 -44.04
CA SER A 21 -6.29 -17.05 -43.21
C SER A 21 -7.01 -17.06 -41.88
N ALA A 22 -8.24 -17.61 -41.84
CA ALA A 22 -9.00 -17.75 -40.57
C ALA A 22 -8.34 -18.77 -39.64
N VAL A 23 -7.88 -19.90 -40.15
CA VAL A 23 -7.16 -20.93 -39.37
C VAL A 23 -5.85 -20.39 -38.81
N VAL A 24 -5.06 -19.65 -39.59
CA VAL A 24 -3.81 -19.02 -39.09
C VAL A 24 -4.08 -18.03 -37.99
N LEU A 25 -5.12 -17.20 -38.11
CA LEU A 25 -5.48 -16.24 -37.05
C LEU A 25 -5.92 -16.94 -35.75
N VAL A 26 -6.67 -18.04 -35.83
CA VAL A 26 -7.07 -18.83 -34.65
C VAL A 26 -5.85 -19.47 -33.99
N LEU A 27 -4.93 -20.04 -34.76
CA LEU A 27 -3.71 -20.62 -34.21
C LEU A 27 -2.79 -19.57 -33.58
N CYS A 28 -2.67 -18.37 -34.16
CA CYS A 28 -1.95 -17.25 -33.57
C CYS A 28 -2.60 -16.80 -32.24
N PHE A 29 -3.94 -16.72 -32.21
CA PHE A 29 -4.65 -16.34 -30.99
C PHE A 29 -4.47 -17.37 -29.87
N ILE A 30 -4.54 -18.66 -30.17
CA ILE A 30 -4.27 -19.75 -29.23
C ILE A 30 -2.80 -19.69 -28.75
N GLY A 31 -1.84 -19.46 -29.65
CA GLY A 31 -0.43 -19.34 -29.29
C GLY A 31 -0.15 -18.16 -28.37
N VAL A 32 -0.73 -17.00 -28.63
CA VAL A 32 -0.62 -15.82 -27.77
C VAL A 32 -1.28 -16.04 -26.42
N SER A 33 -2.48 -16.62 -26.39
CA SER A 33 -3.20 -16.92 -25.14
C SER A 33 -2.46 -17.94 -24.28
N PHE A 34 -1.89 -18.97 -24.91
CA PHE A 34 -1.08 -19.98 -24.22
C PHE A 34 0.25 -19.38 -23.73
N GLY A 35 0.88 -18.52 -24.53
CA GLY A 35 2.09 -17.79 -24.12
C GLY A 35 1.84 -16.87 -22.93
N LEU A 36 0.72 -16.14 -22.92
CA LEU A 36 0.29 -15.32 -21.76
C LEU A 36 -0.01 -16.17 -20.53
N TYR A 37 -0.66 -17.31 -20.70
CA TYR A 37 -0.91 -18.25 -19.62
C TYR A 37 0.39 -18.79 -19.02
N LEU A 38 1.34 -19.22 -19.85
CA LEU A 38 2.65 -19.70 -19.40
C LEU A 38 3.46 -18.58 -18.72
N TRP A 39 3.38 -17.35 -19.24
CA TRP A 39 4.03 -16.19 -18.62
C TRP A 39 3.42 -15.85 -17.27
N GLN A 40 2.09 -15.86 -17.15
CA GLN A 40 1.40 -15.69 -15.86
C GLN A 40 1.74 -16.83 -14.88
N ALA A 41 1.77 -18.09 -15.35
CA ALA A 41 2.14 -19.23 -14.53
C ALA A 41 3.60 -19.13 -14.05
N ALA A 42 4.54 -18.77 -14.94
CA ALA A 42 5.95 -18.56 -14.60
C ALA A 42 6.13 -17.38 -13.63
N PHE A 43 5.34 -16.31 -13.81
CA PHE A 43 5.34 -15.16 -12.90
C PHE A 43 4.79 -15.53 -11.53
N SER A 44 3.79 -16.41 -11.46
CA SER A 44 3.20 -16.90 -10.20
C SER A 44 4.12 -17.86 -9.44
N ILE A 45 4.98 -18.62 -10.15
CA ILE A 45 5.95 -19.55 -9.52
C ILE A 45 7.07 -18.79 -8.78
N GLY A 46 7.35 -17.55 -9.18
CA GLY A 46 8.39 -16.70 -8.56
C GLY A 46 7.85 -15.73 -7.51
N GLN A 47 6.52 -15.66 -7.30
CA GLN A 47 5.97 -14.86 -6.21
C GLN A 47 6.17 -15.62 -4.90
N PRO A 48 6.76 -14.99 -3.87
CA PRO A 48 6.75 -15.58 -2.55
C PRO A 48 5.28 -15.86 -2.21
N THR A 49 4.97 -17.12 -1.90
CA THR A 49 3.69 -17.44 -1.24
C THR A 49 3.57 -16.49 -0.07
N PRO A 50 2.41 -15.84 0.16
CA PRO A 50 2.24 -15.06 1.37
C PRO A 50 2.61 -15.97 2.53
N THR A 51 3.71 -15.65 3.20
CA THR A 51 4.08 -16.32 4.44
C THR A 51 2.91 -16.06 5.38
N VAL A 52 2.29 -17.11 5.84
CA VAL A 52 1.28 -17.04 6.90
C VAL A 52 1.95 -16.27 8.04
N ASP A 53 1.27 -15.25 8.54
CA ASP A 53 1.76 -14.50 9.68
C ASP A 53 2.07 -15.47 10.82
N ASP A 54 3.32 -15.50 11.24
CA ASP A 54 3.78 -16.42 12.27
C ASP A 54 3.43 -15.83 13.63
N ASP A 55 2.37 -16.34 14.21
CA ASP A 55 1.90 -15.90 15.53
C ASP A 55 2.87 -16.23 16.66
N ASP A 56 3.77 -17.17 16.45
CA ASP A 56 4.80 -17.57 17.41
C ASP A 56 6.13 -16.82 17.21
N PHE A 57 6.27 -16.05 16.13
CA PHE A 57 7.47 -15.26 15.87
C PHE A 57 7.73 -14.27 17.02
N ARG A 58 8.99 -14.20 17.44
CA ARG A 58 9.50 -13.23 18.41
C ARG A 58 10.77 -12.60 17.83
N PRO A 59 10.78 -11.28 17.57
CA PRO A 59 11.95 -10.61 17.07
C PRO A 59 13.09 -10.66 18.07
N THR A 60 14.33 -10.79 17.59
CA THR A 60 15.49 -10.47 18.40
C THR A 60 15.62 -8.96 18.46
N ILE A 61 15.49 -8.40 19.65
CA ILE A 61 15.61 -6.96 19.90
C ILE A 61 17.05 -6.68 20.30
N GLY A 62 17.67 -5.65 19.71
CA GLY A 62 19.01 -5.18 20.08
C GLY A 62 19.04 -4.57 21.48
N GLU A 63 20.17 -3.95 21.82
CA GLU A 63 20.33 -3.26 23.10
C GLU A 63 19.89 -1.79 23.02
N PRO A 64 19.26 -1.24 24.08
CA PRO A 64 18.89 0.17 24.13
C PRO A 64 20.14 1.08 24.15
N PRO A 65 19.98 2.38 23.81
CA PRO A 65 18.73 3.05 23.51
C PRO A 65 18.24 2.83 22.09
N TYR A 66 16.92 2.59 21.92
CA TYR A 66 16.26 2.38 20.65
C TYR A 66 15.88 3.70 20.00
N ARG A 67 16.17 3.82 18.70
CA ARG A 67 15.84 5.00 17.87
C ARG A 67 14.44 4.85 17.30
N ILE A 68 13.50 5.62 17.83
CA ILE A 68 12.09 5.55 17.44
C ILE A 68 11.73 6.80 16.63
N VAL A 69 11.51 6.65 15.33
CA VAL A 69 10.99 7.74 14.49
C VAL A 69 9.47 7.76 14.56
N ILE A 70 8.92 8.90 14.97
CA ILE A 70 7.49 9.16 14.98
C ILE A 70 7.16 10.11 13.84
N ASP A 71 6.33 9.64 12.92
CA ASP A 71 5.85 10.39 11.76
C ASP A 71 4.39 10.80 11.99
N ALA A 72 4.14 12.09 12.19
CA ALA A 72 2.79 12.62 12.16
C ALA A 72 2.34 12.74 10.70
N GLY A 73 1.23 12.11 10.32
CA GLY A 73 0.66 12.28 8.99
C GLY A 73 0.21 13.71 8.72
N HIS A 74 0.21 14.14 7.46
CA HIS A 74 -0.26 15.45 7.03
C HIS A 74 0.56 16.61 7.62
N GLY A 75 -0.01 17.82 7.73
CA GLY A 75 0.62 19.02 8.33
C GLY A 75 0.86 20.13 7.33
N GLY A 76 1.04 21.34 7.83
CA GLY A 76 1.20 22.54 7.03
C GLY A 76 0.00 22.80 6.12
N SER A 77 0.24 22.82 4.81
CA SER A 77 -0.83 23.03 3.81
C SER A 77 -1.70 21.79 3.55
N ASP A 78 -1.33 20.62 4.09
CA ASP A 78 -2.10 19.38 3.99
C ASP A 78 -2.85 19.10 5.29
N PRO A 79 -4.15 19.39 5.37
CA PRO A 79 -4.94 19.19 6.57
C PRO A 79 -5.28 17.70 6.85
N GLY A 80 -5.11 16.82 5.87
CA GLY A 80 -5.65 15.46 5.90
C GLY A 80 -7.16 15.43 5.88
N ALA A 81 -7.74 14.38 6.42
CA ALA A 81 -9.18 14.24 6.55
C ALA A 81 -9.77 15.27 7.52
N ARG A 82 -11.00 15.71 7.21
CA ARG A 82 -11.76 16.62 8.05
C ARG A 82 -13.02 15.93 8.54
N GLY A 83 -13.14 15.76 9.83
CA GLY A 83 -14.28 15.16 10.51
C GLY A 83 -14.61 15.93 11.78
N VAL A 84 -14.73 15.24 12.90
CA VAL A 84 -14.90 15.88 14.23
C VAL A 84 -13.66 16.71 14.58
N VAL A 85 -12.49 16.24 14.17
CA VAL A 85 -11.21 16.93 14.28
C VAL A 85 -10.52 16.95 12.90
N GLN A 86 -9.57 17.86 12.72
CA GLN A 86 -8.69 17.85 11.55
C GLN A 86 -7.59 16.82 11.76
N GLU A 87 -7.34 15.97 10.77
CA GLU A 87 -6.39 14.85 10.90
C GLU A 87 -4.98 15.34 11.24
N SER A 88 -4.48 16.41 10.58
CA SER A 88 -3.16 16.95 10.87
C SER A 88 -2.99 17.45 12.31
N GLU A 89 -4.03 18.01 12.91
CA GLU A 89 -4.00 18.45 14.31
C GLU A 89 -3.95 17.23 15.27
N MET A 90 -4.75 16.22 14.97
CA MET A 90 -4.79 14.99 15.76
C MET A 90 -3.45 14.23 15.68
N THR A 91 -2.87 14.11 14.48
CA THR A 91 -1.60 13.39 14.29
C THR A 91 -0.44 14.12 14.93
N ALA A 92 -0.39 15.46 14.85
CA ALA A 92 0.62 16.28 15.51
C ALA A 92 0.53 16.12 17.04
N ALA A 93 -0.65 16.31 17.63
CA ALA A 93 -0.84 16.18 19.07
C ALA A 93 -0.50 14.77 19.60
N THR A 94 -0.82 13.73 18.82
CA THR A 94 -0.49 12.34 19.17
C THR A 94 1.03 12.13 19.12
N ALA A 95 1.71 12.59 18.07
CA ALA A 95 3.14 12.48 17.92
C ALA A 95 3.91 13.23 19.01
N GLU A 96 3.48 14.46 19.34
CA GLU A 96 4.05 15.25 20.43
C GLU A 96 3.92 14.54 21.79
N SER A 97 2.72 14.01 22.09
CA SER A 97 2.47 13.29 23.33
C SER A 97 3.32 12.02 23.44
N LEU A 98 3.51 11.30 22.33
CA LEU A 98 4.32 10.09 22.28
C LEU A 98 5.80 10.41 22.44
N ASN A 99 6.32 11.41 21.71
CA ASN A 99 7.69 11.90 21.86
C ASN A 99 8.00 12.29 23.31
N ALA A 100 7.15 13.11 23.94
CA ALA A 100 7.33 13.53 25.30
C ALA A 100 7.30 12.37 26.33
N ARG A 101 6.66 11.26 26.00
CA ARG A 101 6.70 10.04 26.82
C ARG A 101 8.01 9.28 26.65
N LEU A 102 8.46 9.11 25.40
CA LEU A 102 9.69 8.40 25.10
C LEU A 102 10.94 9.14 25.61
N GLU A 103 10.95 10.46 25.56
CA GLU A 103 12.02 11.30 26.12
C GLU A 103 12.28 11.10 27.62
N ARG A 104 11.30 10.61 28.35
CA ARG A 104 11.41 10.35 29.82
C ARG A 104 12.03 9.01 30.14
N ASP A 105 12.17 8.12 29.13
CA ASP A 105 12.73 6.79 29.32
C ASP A 105 14.08 6.71 28.60
N PRO A 106 15.19 6.51 29.31
CA PRO A 106 16.53 6.48 28.71
C PRO A 106 16.77 5.32 27.74
N ASN A 107 15.84 4.37 27.67
CA ASN A 107 15.92 3.29 26.67
C ASN A 107 15.49 3.73 25.28
N TYR A 108 14.99 4.95 25.09
CA TYR A 108 14.52 5.44 23.80
C TYR A 108 15.17 6.76 23.38
N ILE A 109 15.38 6.90 22.09
CA ILE A 109 15.75 8.15 21.42
C ILE A 109 14.63 8.47 20.45
N PRO A 110 13.65 9.30 20.84
CA PRO A 110 12.58 9.73 19.95
C PRO A 110 13.12 10.67 18.89
N LEU A 111 12.67 10.45 17.66
CA LEU A 111 13.06 11.18 16.46
C LEU A 111 11.80 11.55 15.69
N THR A 112 11.88 12.57 14.83
CA THR A 112 10.75 13.02 14.01
C THR A 112 11.15 13.10 12.54
N THR A 113 10.18 13.02 11.65
CA THR A 113 10.41 13.13 10.20
C THR A 113 10.59 14.57 9.72
N ARG A 114 10.35 15.56 10.59
CA ARG A 114 10.45 16.99 10.29
C ARG A 114 10.59 17.80 11.58
N GLU A 115 11.15 19.00 11.46
CA GLU A 115 11.40 19.88 12.61
C GLU A 115 10.12 20.46 13.23
N SER A 116 9.08 20.66 12.42
CA SER A 116 7.78 21.18 12.87
C SER A 116 6.65 20.45 12.18
N TYR A 117 5.62 20.06 12.93
CA TYR A 117 4.42 19.44 12.38
C TYR A 117 3.55 20.43 11.57
N ASP A 118 3.81 21.73 11.70
CA ASP A 118 3.19 22.78 10.85
C ASP A 118 3.82 22.87 9.46
N SER A 119 4.95 22.20 9.22
CA SER A 119 5.57 22.18 7.90
C SER A 119 4.91 21.15 6.99
N THR A 120 4.80 21.50 5.71
CA THR A 120 4.31 20.55 4.69
C THR A 120 5.44 19.62 4.28
N ALA A 121 5.20 18.30 4.34
CA ALA A 121 6.12 17.29 3.83
C ALA A 121 5.34 16.15 3.19
N LYS A 122 5.71 15.80 1.95
CA LYS A 122 5.08 14.69 1.22
C LYS A 122 5.42 13.34 1.87
N PRO A 123 4.58 12.30 1.72
CA PRO A 123 4.85 10.98 2.30
C PRO A 123 6.24 10.42 1.94
N ALA A 124 6.69 10.60 0.68
CA ALA A 124 8.02 10.15 0.25
C ALA A 124 9.16 10.92 0.92
N GLU A 125 8.99 12.22 1.17
CA GLU A 125 9.98 13.07 1.87
C GLU A 125 10.08 12.66 3.33
N ARG A 126 8.94 12.39 4.00
CA ARG A 126 8.89 11.91 5.39
C ARG A 126 9.55 10.53 5.52
N ALA A 127 9.24 9.61 4.59
CA ALA A 127 9.88 8.29 4.55
C ALA A 127 11.40 8.39 4.34
N ALA A 128 11.87 9.26 3.45
CA ALA A 128 13.30 9.50 3.25
C ALA A 128 13.97 10.08 4.50
N ALA A 129 13.32 11.05 5.16
CA ALA A 129 13.81 11.63 6.41
C ALA A 129 13.87 10.60 7.55
N ALA A 130 12.89 9.70 7.64
CA ALA A 130 12.90 8.59 8.58
C ALA A 130 14.09 7.64 8.31
N ASN A 131 14.25 7.18 7.07
CA ASN A 131 15.33 6.28 6.69
C ASN A 131 16.72 6.87 6.91
N ALA A 132 16.89 8.17 6.69
CA ALA A 132 18.17 8.86 6.91
C ALA A 132 18.60 8.87 8.38
N GLN A 133 17.69 8.59 9.29
CA GLN A 133 17.95 8.57 10.72
C GLN A 133 18.28 7.17 11.25
N ASP A 134 18.34 6.14 10.40
CA ASP A 134 18.62 4.74 10.75
C ASP A 134 17.85 4.29 12.01
N PRO A 135 16.50 4.25 11.96
CA PRO A 135 15.68 3.94 13.11
C PRO A 135 15.54 2.43 13.35
N ASP A 136 15.39 2.05 14.62
CA ASP A 136 14.96 0.71 15.01
C ASP A 136 13.47 0.50 14.73
N LEU A 137 12.68 1.57 14.84
CA LEU A 137 11.24 1.56 14.55
C LEU A 137 10.80 2.87 13.93
N LEU A 138 9.95 2.78 12.90
CA LEU A 138 9.16 3.89 12.36
C LEU A 138 7.68 3.66 12.69
N LEU A 139 7.07 4.65 13.34
CA LEU A 139 5.63 4.69 13.59
C LEU A 139 5.01 5.91 12.91
N SER A 140 4.20 5.70 11.89
CA SER A 140 3.43 6.76 11.22
C SER A 140 2.01 6.78 11.76
N VAL A 141 1.55 7.97 12.16
CA VAL A 141 0.24 8.20 12.78
C VAL A 141 -0.69 8.89 11.80
N HIS A 142 -1.86 8.30 11.60
CA HIS A 142 -2.92 8.80 10.73
C HIS A 142 -4.30 8.64 11.38
N GLY A 143 -5.29 9.41 10.95
CA GLY A 143 -6.69 9.30 11.40
C GLY A 143 -7.57 8.52 10.44
N ASN A 144 -7.13 8.39 9.20
CA ASN A 144 -7.91 7.84 8.10
C ASN A 144 -9.25 8.57 7.88
N SER A 145 -9.97 8.19 6.82
CA SER A 145 -11.30 8.67 6.53
C SER A 145 -12.14 7.55 5.91
N ALA A 146 -13.45 7.69 6.02
CA ALA A 146 -14.40 6.81 5.36
C ALA A 146 -15.47 7.67 4.65
N PRO A 147 -16.13 7.14 3.60
CA PRO A 147 -17.24 7.83 2.97
C PRO A 147 -18.33 8.22 3.99
N GLU A 148 -19.04 9.31 3.70
CA GLU A 148 -20.17 9.74 4.51
C GLU A 148 -21.20 8.61 4.67
N GLY A 149 -21.74 8.43 5.87
CA GLY A 149 -22.66 7.34 6.19
C GLY A 149 -21.98 5.98 6.45
N SER A 150 -20.65 5.88 6.33
CA SER A 150 -19.93 4.67 6.68
C SER A 150 -19.95 4.42 8.19
N SER A 151 -20.12 3.16 8.58
CA SER A 151 -19.95 2.71 9.97
C SER A 151 -18.51 2.30 10.30
N ALA A 152 -17.55 2.56 9.38
CA ALA A 152 -16.16 2.19 9.59
C ALA A 152 -15.56 3.00 10.75
N ALA A 153 -15.13 2.31 11.79
CA ALA A 153 -14.52 2.87 12.99
C ALA A 153 -13.55 1.86 13.61
N GLY A 154 -12.72 2.34 14.50
CA GLY A 154 -11.79 1.51 15.27
C GLY A 154 -10.33 1.72 14.89
N PHE A 155 -9.46 1.32 15.79
CA PHE A 155 -8.02 1.33 15.61
C PHE A 155 -7.58 0.31 14.58
N GLU A 156 -6.64 0.66 13.71
CA GLU A 156 -6.03 -0.24 12.74
C GLU A 156 -4.53 0.04 12.58
N CYS A 157 -3.76 -1.03 12.33
CA CYS A 157 -2.34 -0.99 12.03
C CYS A 157 -2.07 -1.54 10.64
N TYR A 158 -1.01 -1.04 10.01
CA TYR A 158 -0.55 -1.46 8.69
C TYR A 158 0.95 -1.83 8.74
N PRO A 159 1.29 -3.07 9.11
CA PRO A 159 2.67 -3.53 9.05
C PRO A 159 3.14 -3.69 7.60
N ALA A 160 4.45 -3.91 7.43
CA ALA A 160 5.00 -4.30 6.14
C ALA A 160 4.29 -5.54 5.60
N VAL A 161 3.97 -5.55 4.30
CA VAL A 161 3.25 -6.68 3.69
C VAL A 161 4.12 -7.94 3.62
N PRO A 162 3.52 -9.14 3.62
CA PRO A 162 4.24 -10.40 3.41
C PRO A 162 5.20 -10.35 2.23
N GLY A 163 6.40 -10.92 2.39
CA GLY A 163 7.45 -10.92 1.39
C GLY A 163 8.30 -9.63 1.32
N ARG A 164 8.04 -8.64 2.16
CA ARG A 164 8.91 -7.46 2.34
C ARG A 164 9.87 -7.65 3.52
N ALA A 165 10.98 -6.92 3.48
CA ALA A 165 11.89 -6.86 4.61
C ALA A 165 11.15 -6.40 5.88
N TYR A 166 11.53 -6.95 7.01
CA TYR A 166 10.96 -6.64 8.34
C TYR A 166 9.45 -6.90 8.47
N HIS A 167 8.89 -7.78 7.60
CA HIS A 167 7.48 -8.13 7.69
C HIS A 167 7.12 -8.71 9.06
N GLN A 168 7.84 -9.74 9.50
CA GLN A 168 7.52 -10.44 10.76
C GLN A 168 7.71 -9.53 11.98
N GLU A 169 8.76 -8.72 12.00
CA GLU A 169 9.04 -7.77 13.06
C GLU A 169 7.93 -6.71 13.17
N SER A 170 7.54 -6.13 12.02
CA SER A 170 6.48 -5.12 11.99
C SER A 170 5.10 -5.70 12.29
N TYR A 171 4.83 -6.93 11.87
CA TYR A 171 3.60 -7.65 12.21
C TYR A 171 3.53 -7.95 13.72
N TYR A 172 4.63 -8.44 14.29
CA TYR A 172 4.73 -8.66 15.74
C TYR A 172 4.45 -7.36 16.51
N PHE A 173 5.10 -6.25 16.12
CA PHE A 173 4.86 -4.95 16.73
C PHE A 173 3.41 -4.51 16.59
N ALA A 174 2.80 -4.66 15.41
CA ALA A 174 1.40 -4.31 15.18
C ALA A 174 0.45 -5.10 16.08
N LYS A 175 0.70 -6.40 16.30
CA LYS A 175 -0.06 -7.23 17.25
C LYS A 175 0.04 -6.70 18.68
N GLN A 176 1.26 -6.38 19.13
CA GLN A 176 1.45 -5.83 20.49
C GLN A 176 0.72 -4.49 20.65
N LEU A 177 0.83 -3.61 19.65
CA LEU A 177 0.19 -2.32 19.65
C LEU A 177 -1.34 -2.44 19.62
N ALA A 178 -1.90 -3.27 18.74
CA ALA A 178 -3.34 -3.51 18.68
C ALA A 178 -3.89 -4.09 19.99
N GLY A 179 -3.18 -5.05 20.59
CA GLY A 179 -3.53 -5.60 21.88
C GLY A 179 -3.50 -4.56 23.02
N ALA A 180 -2.49 -3.70 23.04
CA ALA A 180 -2.39 -2.60 24.01
C ALA A 180 -3.52 -1.58 23.83
N MET A 181 -3.86 -1.21 22.59
CA MET A 181 -4.97 -0.32 22.29
C MET A 181 -6.31 -0.91 22.71
N GLN A 182 -6.54 -2.19 22.45
CA GLN A 182 -7.73 -2.89 22.90
C GLN A 182 -7.84 -2.94 24.44
N ALA A 183 -6.73 -3.25 25.12
CA ALA A 183 -6.67 -3.25 26.58
C ALA A 183 -6.94 -1.86 27.17
N ALA A 184 -6.58 -0.79 26.46
CA ALA A 184 -6.90 0.59 26.82
C ALA A 184 -8.34 1.00 26.47
N GLY A 185 -9.17 0.10 25.94
CA GLY A 185 -10.58 0.34 25.63
C GLY A 185 -10.87 0.76 24.19
N ALA A 186 -9.86 0.79 23.30
CA ALA A 186 -10.11 1.07 21.89
C ALA A 186 -10.81 -0.12 21.20
N SER A 187 -11.81 0.18 20.36
CA SER A 187 -12.34 -0.81 19.44
C SER A 187 -11.33 -1.06 18.32
N LEU A 188 -11.12 -2.31 17.94
CA LEU A 188 -10.29 -2.67 16.79
C LEU A 188 -11.15 -2.77 15.52
N ARG A 189 -10.62 -2.29 14.40
CA ARG A 189 -11.27 -2.41 13.10
C ARG A 189 -11.02 -3.79 12.48
N GLY A 190 -12.06 -4.40 11.90
CA GLY A 190 -11.96 -5.71 11.27
C GLY A 190 -11.57 -6.82 12.27
N ARG A 191 -10.78 -7.78 11.80
CA ARG A 191 -10.24 -8.84 12.64
C ARG A 191 -8.93 -8.41 13.29
N GLY A 192 -8.97 -8.06 14.59
CA GLY A 192 -7.77 -7.76 15.37
C GLY A 192 -7.05 -6.45 15.04
N GLY A 193 -7.60 -5.60 14.17
CA GLY A 193 -7.05 -4.28 13.86
C GLY A 193 -5.80 -4.30 12.98
N ILE A 194 -5.41 -5.43 12.41
CA ILE A 194 -4.21 -5.51 11.55
C ILE A 194 -4.65 -5.70 10.10
N ARG A 195 -4.09 -4.90 9.19
CA ARG A 195 -4.44 -4.89 7.77
C ARG A 195 -3.20 -4.63 6.92
N TYR A 196 -3.21 -5.11 5.69
CA TYR A 196 -2.17 -4.87 4.71
C TYR A 196 -2.62 -3.90 3.63
N ILE A 197 -1.69 -3.06 3.17
CA ILE A 197 -1.89 -2.16 2.05
C ILE A 197 -1.02 -2.64 0.89
N TYR A 198 -1.66 -3.07 -0.18
CA TYR A 198 -0.99 -3.39 -1.44
C TYR A 198 -1.23 -2.28 -2.45
N TYR A 199 -0.20 -1.93 -3.21
CA TYR A 199 -0.27 -0.97 -4.30
C TYR A 199 -0.08 -1.68 -5.63
N GLN A 200 -0.99 -1.48 -6.57
CA GLN A 200 -0.88 -1.89 -7.97
C GLN A 200 -0.90 -0.61 -8.82
N GLY A 201 0.28 -0.08 -9.14
CA GLY A 201 0.38 1.26 -9.70
C GLY A 201 -0.14 2.30 -8.69
N GLU A 202 -1.15 3.09 -9.09
CA GLU A 202 -1.82 4.05 -8.20
C GLU A 202 -2.97 3.44 -7.38
N ALA A 203 -3.40 2.23 -7.74
CA ALA A 203 -4.50 1.56 -7.03
C ALA A 203 -4.03 1.02 -5.67
N LYS A 204 -4.83 1.30 -4.63
CA LYS A 204 -4.62 0.84 -3.25
C LYS A 204 -5.61 -0.27 -2.93
N GLN A 205 -5.12 -1.44 -2.56
CA GLN A 205 -5.92 -2.55 -2.07
C GLN A 205 -5.66 -2.79 -0.59
N LEU A 206 -6.72 -2.83 0.22
CA LEU A 206 -6.66 -3.18 1.64
C LEU A 206 -7.05 -4.63 1.82
N VAL A 207 -6.23 -5.37 2.58
CA VAL A 207 -6.46 -6.78 2.91
C VAL A 207 -6.32 -6.95 4.42
N GLU A 208 -7.23 -7.68 5.06
CA GLU A 208 -7.09 -8.06 6.46
C GLU A 208 -6.07 -9.19 6.62
N SER A 209 -5.29 -9.16 7.71
CA SER A 209 -4.35 -10.24 8.06
C SER A 209 -5.09 -11.49 8.54
#